data_6a3d589b3f0f622d23c662bd3fed5cd4
#
_entry.id   6a3d589b3f0f622d23c662bd3fed5cd4
#
_cell.length_a   1.000
_cell.length_b   1.000
_cell.length_c   1.000
_cell.angle_alpha   90.00
_cell.angle_beta   90.00
_cell.angle_gamma   90.00
#
_symmetry.space_group_name_H-M   'P 1'
#
loop_
_entity.id
_entity.type
_entity.pdbx_description
1 polymer ?
#
loop_
_entity_poly.entity_id
_entity_poly.type
_entity_poly.pdbx_seq_one_letter_code
_entity_poly.pdbx_strand_id
1 'polypeptide(L)'
;MNELKNKLIGEGKENNILDYNEFLFLYRIGIPCQSRHILWDCLIDNPCGITNDIFNYYSQQIKEFDFNMQKADILEKINHNKPSGEDEEDELSNKIIIDMIKSEDLFINELYILQKSTSEILSKIYKLIYIFFLMRRDIPYNKNIINYAFVFILVFNDEYTSFKNLYNFICSSNIIKYLIKDNNYIEKNIDLFNRLMKKYTPKCYNHFNNLDISSELFSVFWFENLFTQTLNYKIILRIFDLFLIYGDELLFQIGLAIIKIEEEDLINYPINEIFKILRRLPNKYDEELFFENLDLINIHDYYNNYISKTNLSDQLDFLCSESLVTY
;
A
#
# COMPACT_ATOMS: atom_id res chain seq x y z
N MET A 1 7.95 14.91 -4.65
CA MET A 1 6.54 15.35 -4.69
C MET A 1 6.34 16.62 -5.52
N ASN A 2 7.04 17.72 -5.26
CA ASN A 2 6.92 18.94 -6.07
C ASN A 2 7.28 18.75 -7.55
N GLU A 3 8.23 17.88 -7.90
CA GLU A 3 8.59 17.59 -9.29
C GLU A 3 7.51 16.85 -10.07
N LEU A 4 6.80 15.90 -9.43
CA LEU A 4 5.69 15.16 -10.04
C LEU A 4 4.44 16.02 -10.19
N LYS A 5 4.15 16.83 -9.17
CA LYS A 5 3.10 17.86 -9.26
C LYS A 5 3.41 18.85 -10.40
N ASN A 6 4.67 19.22 -10.56
CA ASN A 6 5.15 20.07 -11.65
C ASN A 6 5.13 19.37 -13.03
N LYS A 7 5.26 18.04 -13.10
CA LYS A 7 5.08 17.27 -14.36
C LYS A 7 3.62 17.21 -14.80
N LEU A 8 2.68 17.16 -13.85
CA LEU A 8 1.24 17.09 -14.15
C LEU A 8 0.58 18.45 -14.33
N ILE A 9 0.98 19.45 -13.53
CA ILE A 9 0.33 20.75 -13.37
C ILE A 9 1.29 21.90 -13.75
N GLY A 10 2.39 21.64 -14.46
CA GLY A 10 3.41 22.65 -14.71
C GLY A 10 2.86 23.90 -15.40
N GLU A 11 3.14 25.07 -14.83
CA GLU A 11 2.87 26.35 -15.49
C GLU A 11 3.77 26.50 -16.73
N GLY A 12 3.19 26.45 -17.91
CA GLY A 12 3.78 27.01 -19.12
C GLY A 12 4.69 26.13 -19.97
N LYS A 13 4.59 24.78 -19.96
CA LYS A 13 5.27 23.90 -20.92
C LYS A 13 4.29 23.03 -21.70
N GLU A 14 4.51 22.87 -23.01
CA GLU A 14 3.66 22.19 -24.00
C GLU A 14 3.38 20.69 -23.75
N ASN A 15 3.80 20.14 -22.60
CA ASN A 15 3.66 18.71 -22.27
C ASN A 15 2.98 18.44 -20.91
N ASN A 16 2.10 19.31 -20.47
CA ASN A 16 1.31 19.05 -19.27
C ASN A 16 0.21 18.04 -19.56
N ILE A 17 0.14 16.96 -18.76
CA ILE A 17 -0.87 15.92 -18.92
C ILE A 17 -2.24 16.43 -18.45
N LEU A 18 -2.26 17.31 -17.45
CA LEU A 18 -3.48 17.89 -16.87
C LEU A 18 -3.25 19.35 -16.46
N ASP A 19 -4.27 20.18 -16.62
CA ASP A 19 -4.29 21.48 -15.96
C ASP A 19 -4.71 21.36 -14.48
N TYR A 20 -4.56 22.44 -13.70
CA TYR A 20 -4.89 22.44 -12.26
C TYR A 20 -6.38 22.15 -12.00
N ASN A 21 -7.29 22.60 -12.86
CA ASN A 21 -8.72 22.40 -12.70
C ASN A 21 -9.11 20.96 -13.07
N GLU A 22 -8.50 20.39 -14.12
CA GLU A 22 -8.63 18.98 -14.48
C GLU A 22 -8.13 18.08 -13.36
N PHE A 23 -7.01 18.43 -12.74
CA PHE A 23 -6.48 17.73 -11.59
C PHE A 23 -7.45 17.78 -10.38
N LEU A 24 -7.97 18.95 -10.02
CA LEU A 24 -8.96 19.08 -8.95
C LEU A 24 -10.25 18.32 -9.25
N PHE A 25 -10.66 18.29 -10.50
CA PHE A 25 -11.81 17.53 -10.93
C PHE A 25 -11.61 16.03 -10.76
N LEU A 26 -10.46 15.50 -11.20
CA LEU A 26 -10.10 14.09 -11.02
C LEU A 26 -9.92 13.72 -9.55
N TYR A 27 -9.40 14.62 -8.73
CA TYR A 27 -9.32 14.45 -7.28
C TYR A 27 -10.70 14.21 -6.66
N ARG A 28 -11.71 15.02 -7.04
CA ARG A 28 -13.06 14.95 -6.47
C ARG A 28 -13.89 13.80 -7.00
N ILE A 29 -13.82 13.51 -8.29
CA ILE A 29 -14.66 12.50 -8.96
C ILE A 29 -13.97 11.15 -9.06
N GLY A 30 -12.64 11.13 -8.96
CA GLY A 30 -11.81 9.95 -9.21
C GLY A 30 -11.39 9.82 -10.68
N ILE A 31 -10.33 9.08 -10.92
CA ILE A 31 -9.80 8.84 -12.26
C ILE A 31 -10.66 7.78 -12.95
N PRO A 32 -11.17 8.04 -14.18
CA PRO A 32 -11.89 7.03 -14.93
C PRO A 32 -11.03 5.77 -15.14
N CYS A 33 -11.65 4.59 -15.00
CA CYS A 33 -10.92 3.32 -15.08
C CYS A 33 -10.17 3.14 -16.41
N GLN A 34 -10.69 3.70 -17.52
CA GLN A 34 -10.06 3.65 -18.84
C GLN A 34 -8.75 4.46 -18.93
N SER A 35 -8.60 5.49 -18.11
CA SER A 35 -7.44 6.40 -18.13
C SER A 35 -6.45 6.12 -17.00
N ARG A 36 -6.85 5.35 -15.98
CA ARG A 36 -6.05 5.11 -14.76
C ARG A 36 -4.70 4.49 -15.08
N HIS A 37 -4.66 3.46 -15.93
CA HIS A 37 -3.41 2.80 -16.30
C HIS A 37 -2.40 3.75 -16.98
N ILE A 38 -2.87 4.68 -17.83
CA ILE A 38 -2.01 5.66 -18.50
C ILE A 38 -1.44 6.64 -17.47
N LEU A 39 -2.29 7.15 -16.58
CA LEU A 39 -1.87 8.11 -15.57
C LEU A 39 -0.90 7.50 -14.56
N TRP A 40 -1.18 6.29 -14.08
CA TRP A 40 -0.29 5.59 -13.15
C TRP A 40 1.06 5.27 -13.79
N ASP A 41 1.09 4.81 -15.04
CA ASP A 41 2.34 4.54 -15.78
C ASP A 41 3.20 5.81 -15.89
N CYS A 42 2.56 6.95 -16.13
CA CYS A 42 3.23 8.25 -16.21
C CYS A 42 3.73 8.75 -14.84
N LEU A 43 2.92 8.60 -13.77
CA LEU A 43 3.25 9.06 -12.42
C LEU A 43 4.34 8.22 -11.76
N ILE A 44 4.26 6.90 -11.92
CA ILE A 44 5.22 5.95 -11.36
C ILE A 44 6.54 6.03 -12.13
N ASP A 45 6.47 6.17 -13.45
CA ASP A 45 7.63 6.17 -14.35
C ASP A 45 8.44 4.85 -14.24
N ASN A 46 9.72 4.85 -14.66
CA ASN A 46 10.57 3.66 -14.58
C ASN A 46 11.98 3.97 -14.05
N PRO A 47 12.09 4.58 -12.84
CA PRO A 47 13.39 4.93 -12.26
C PRO A 47 14.30 3.71 -12.00
N CYS A 48 13.72 2.52 -11.80
CA CYS A 48 14.47 1.28 -11.59
C CYS A 48 14.92 0.61 -12.90
N GLY A 49 14.57 1.15 -14.07
CA GLY A 49 15.01 0.63 -15.36
C GLY A 49 14.48 -0.76 -15.72
N ILE A 50 13.26 -1.11 -15.27
CA ILE A 50 12.65 -2.43 -15.57
C ILE A 50 12.28 -2.48 -17.05
N THR A 51 12.92 -3.39 -17.80
CA THR A 51 12.66 -3.62 -19.21
C THR A 51 11.89 -4.93 -19.43
N ASN A 52 11.28 -5.06 -20.61
CA ASN A 52 10.60 -6.30 -20.99
C ASN A 52 11.58 -7.49 -21.06
N ASP A 53 12.83 -7.26 -21.44
CA ASP A 53 13.85 -8.31 -21.47
C ASP A 53 14.18 -8.82 -20.07
N ILE A 54 14.31 -7.92 -19.09
CA ILE A 54 14.51 -8.30 -17.69
C ILE A 54 13.30 -9.12 -17.19
N PHE A 55 12.08 -8.65 -17.44
CA PHE A 55 10.88 -9.36 -17.04
C PHE A 55 10.80 -10.76 -17.67
N ASN A 56 11.07 -10.87 -18.97
CA ASN A 56 11.05 -12.14 -19.71
C ASN A 56 12.14 -13.10 -19.21
N TYR A 57 13.34 -12.61 -18.92
CA TYR A 57 14.42 -13.42 -18.36
C TYR A 57 13.99 -14.12 -17.06
N TYR A 58 13.42 -13.39 -16.12
CA TYR A 58 12.94 -14.00 -14.86
C TYR A 58 11.67 -14.83 -15.07
N SER A 59 10.78 -14.42 -15.98
CA SER A 59 9.57 -15.18 -16.30
C SER A 59 9.86 -16.58 -16.83
N GLN A 60 10.93 -16.75 -17.61
CA GLN A 60 11.34 -18.06 -18.14
C GLN A 60 11.89 -18.99 -17.07
N GLN A 61 12.31 -18.48 -15.92
CA GLN A 61 12.77 -19.29 -14.81
C GLN A 61 11.60 -19.88 -13.99
N ILE A 62 10.41 -19.35 -14.17
CA ILE A 62 9.20 -19.84 -13.51
C ILE A 62 8.63 -20.99 -14.33
N LYS A 63 8.52 -22.18 -13.73
CA LYS A 63 7.82 -23.30 -14.34
C LYS A 63 6.36 -22.91 -14.62
N GLU A 64 5.75 -23.55 -15.61
CA GLU A 64 4.32 -23.34 -15.90
C GLU A 64 3.51 -23.47 -14.60
N PHE A 65 2.84 -22.40 -14.22
CA PHE A 65 2.18 -22.27 -12.92
C PHE A 65 0.66 -22.18 -13.11
N ASP A 66 -0.03 -23.20 -12.63
CA ASP A 66 -1.48 -23.19 -12.46
C ASP A 66 -1.82 -23.10 -10.98
N PHE A 67 -2.45 -21.98 -10.58
CA PHE A 67 -2.78 -21.72 -9.18
C PHE A 67 -3.66 -22.82 -8.57
N ASN A 68 -4.65 -23.34 -9.30
CA ASN A 68 -5.56 -24.34 -8.77
C ASN A 68 -4.85 -25.69 -8.52
N MET A 69 -3.94 -26.09 -9.42
CA MET A 69 -3.14 -27.30 -9.23
C MET A 69 -2.21 -27.17 -8.02
N GLN A 70 -1.50 -26.04 -7.90
CA GLN A 70 -0.58 -25.80 -6.80
C GLN A 70 -1.32 -25.67 -5.47
N LYS A 71 -2.49 -25.00 -5.46
CA LYS A 71 -3.37 -24.92 -4.29
C LYS A 71 -3.77 -26.30 -3.80
N ALA A 72 -4.16 -27.22 -4.70
CA ALA A 72 -4.55 -28.57 -4.35
C ALA A 72 -3.38 -29.36 -3.74
N ASP A 73 -2.17 -29.28 -4.34
CA ASP A 73 -0.96 -29.93 -3.85
C ASP A 73 -0.54 -29.42 -2.45
N ILE A 74 -0.57 -28.09 -2.24
CA ILE A 74 -0.25 -27.51 -0.94
C ILE A 74 -1.26 -27.89 0.14
N LEU A 75 -2.56 -27.87 -0.18
CA LEU A 75 -3.59 -28.29 0.78
C LEU A 75 -3.44 -29.77 1.14
N GLU A 76 -3.07 -30.62 0.18
CA GLU A 76 -2.75 -32.03 0.46
C GLU A 76 -1.53 -32.18 1.37
N LYS A 77 -0.44 -31.43 1.10
CA LYS A 77 0.78 -31.44 1.93
C LYS A 77 0.47 -30.98 3.36
N ILE A 78 -0.31 -29.92 3.54
CA ILE A 78 -0.73 -29.42 4.86
C ILE A 78 -1.53 -30.50 5.61
N ASN A 79 -2.50 -31.14 4.96
CA ASN A 79 -3.35 -32.17 5.57
C ASN A 79 -2.55 -33.43 5.99
N HIS A 80 -1.46 -33.73 5.29
CA HIS A 80 -0.64 -34.91 5.55
C HIS A 80 0.65 -34.63 6.36
N ASN A 81 0.84 -33.40 6.88
CA ASN A 81 2.04 -32.97 7.60
C ASN A 81 3.35 -33.29 6.85
N LYS A 82 3.33 -33.24 5.52
CA LYS A 82 4.54 -33.42 4.72
C LYS A 82 5.42 -32.16 4.80
N PRO A 83 6.77 -32.28 4.91
CA PRO A 83 7.66 -31.13 4.94
C PRO A 83 7.49 -30.33 3.63
N SER A 84 7.44 -29.01 3.76
CA SER A 84 7.58 -28.05 2.66
C SER A 84 9.00 -28.15 2.10
N GLY A 85 9.14 -28.02 0.79
CA GLY A 85 10.30 -28.24 -0.07
C GLY A 85 11.70 -28.05 0.54
N GLU A 86 12.68 -28.69 -0.10
CA GLU A 86 14.06 -28.75 0.40
C GLU A 86 14.90 -27.51 -0.01
N ASP A 87 14.44 -26.72 -1.01
CA ASP A 87 15.18 -25.56 -1.54
C ASP A 87 14.54 -24.23 -1.13
N GLU A 88 15.35 -23.16 -0.99
CA GLU A 88 14.89 -21.80 -0.64
C GLU A 88 13.83 -21.24 -1.63
N GLU A 89 13.92 -21.60 -2.90
CA GLU A 89 12.97 -21.19 -3.94
C GLU A 89 11.61 -21.89 -3.79
N ASP A 90 11.62 -23.15 -3.40
CA ASP A 90 10.41 -23.91 -3.08
C ASP A 90 9.75 -23.38 -1.80
N GLU A 91 10.54 -22.99 -0.79
CA GLU A 91 10.01 -22.37 0.43
C GLU A 91 9.32 -21.03 0.14
N LEU A 92 9.94 -20.17 -0.68
CA LEU A 92 9.34 -18.90 -1.10
C LEU A 92 8.06 -19.12 -1.89
N SER A 93 8.07 -20.05 -2.85
CA SER A 93 6.90 -20.40 -3.66
C SER A 93 5.74 -20.85 -2.79
N ASN A 94 5.98 -21.80 -1.87
CA ASN A 94 4.97 -22.31 -0.96
C ASN A 94 4.41 -21.21 -0.04
N LYS A 95 5.25 -20.30 0.48
CA LYS A 95 4.82 -19.16 1.28
C LYS A 95 3.87 -18.24 0.51
N ILE A 96 4.23 -17.87 -0.72
CA ILE A 96 3.39 -17.03 -1.59
C ILE A 96 2.03 -17.68 -1.79
N ILE A 97 1.98 -18.96 -2.16
CA ILE A 97 0.73 -19.68 -2.45
C ILE A 97 -0.15 -19.79 -1.21
N ILE A 98 0.44 -20.12 -0.04
CA ILE A 98 -0.31 -20.21 1.23
C ILE A 98 -0.96 -18.86 1.58
N ASP A 99 -0.23 -17.77 1.43
CA ASP A 99 -0.77 -16.45 1.75
C ASP A 99 -1.77 -15.96 0.70
N MET A 100 -1.62 -16.35 -0.57
CA MET A 100 -2.63 -16.12 -1.61
C MET A 100 -3.92 -16.88 -1.32
N ILE A 101 -3.85 -18.14 -0.89
CA ILE A 101 -5.03 -18.92 -0.47
C ILE A 101 -5.78 -18.22 0.66
N LYS A 102 -5.06 -17.70 1.66
CA LYS A 102 -5.66 -16.94 2.78
C LYS A 102 -6.27 -15.60 2.36
N SER A 103 -5.77 -15.02 1.29
CA SER A 103 -6.23 -13.72 0.77
C SER A 103 -7.29 -13.88 -0.33
N GLU A 104 -7.56 -15.10 -0.80
CA GLU A 104 -8.44 -15.38 -1.93
C GLU A 104 -9.85 -14.80 -1.73
N ASP A 105 -10.40 -14.90 -0.52
CA ASP A 105 -11.73 -14.37 -0.20
C ASP A 105 -11.84 -12.85 -0.38
N LEU A 106 -10.74 -12.12 -0.22
CA LEU A 106 -10.70 -10.67 -0.43
C LEU A 106 -10.83 -10.31 -1.92
N PHE A 107 -10.36 -11.19 -2.80
CA PHE A 107 -10.31 -10.95 -4.25
C PHE A 107 -11.51 -11.53 -4.99
N ILE A 108 -12.11 -12.61 -4.50
CA ILE A 108 -13.19 -13.32 -5.20
C ILE A 108 -14.36 -12.39 -5.51
N ASN A 109 -14.82 -11.60 -4.55
CA ASN A 109 -15.95 -10.71 -4.74
C ASN A 109 -15.67 -9.66 -5.84
N GLU A 110 -14.48 -9.07 -5.84
CA GLU A 110 -14.09 -8.08 -6.84
C GLU A 110 -13.91 -8.70 -8.23
N LEU A 111 -13.28 -9.87 -8.31
CA LEU A 111 -13.11 -10.60 -9.57
C LEU A 111 -14.45 -11.06 -10.16
N TYR A 112 -15.40 -11.47 -9.31
CA TYR A 112 -16.76 -11.79 -9.73
C TYR A 112 -17.48 -10.58 -10.32
N ILE A 113 -17.40 -9.43 -9.65
CA ILE A 113 -17.98 -8.16 -10.13
C ILE A 113 -17.36 -7.77 -11.48
N LEU A 114 -16.04 -7.95 -11.64
CA LEU A 114 -15.30 -7.62 -12.85
C LEU A 114 -15.40 -8.69 -13.94
N GLN A 115 -16.10 -9.80 -13.70
CA GLN A 115 -16.24 -10.94 -14.63
C GLN A 115 -14.89 -11.49 -15.12
N LYS A 116 -13.87 -11.50 -14.24
CA LYS A 116 -12.53 -12.01 -14.55
C LYS A 116 -12.33 -13.43 -13.99
N SER A 117 -11.55 -14.24 -14.70
CA SER A 117 -11.16 -15.57 -14.24
C SER A 117 -10.27 -15.47 -13.00
N THR A 118 -10.72 -16.01 -11.87
CA THR A 118 -9.99 -15.97 -10.60
C THR A 118 -8.64 -16.71 -10.74
N SER A 119 -8.62 -17.91 -11.32
CA SER A 119 -7.39 -18.70 -11.47
C SER A 119 -6.34 -17.98 -12.33
N GLU A 120 -6.76 -17.38 -13.45
CA GLU A 120 -5.86 -16.65 -14.34
C GLU A 120 -5.24 -15.45 -13.63
N ILE A 121 -6.04 -14.65 -12.91
CA ILE A 121 -5.55 -13.49 -12.18
C ILE A 121 -4.60 -13.89 -11.05
N LEU A 122 -4.94 -14.94 -10.29
CA LEU A 122 -4.10 -15.43 -9.21
C LEU A 122 -2.76 -15.99 -9.74
N SER A 123 -2.77 -16.66 -10.89
CA SER A 123 -1.52 -17.11 -11.53
C SER A 123 -0.63 -15.93 -11.96
N LYS A 124 -1.22 -14.87 -12.49
CA LYS A 124 -0.48 -13.63 -12.81
C LYS A 124 0.08 -12.97 -11.55
N ILE A 125 -0.71 -12.85 -10.48
CA ILE A 125 -0.27 -12.28 -9.20
C ILE A 125 0.92 -13.06 -8.65
N TYR A 126 0.82 -14.39 -8.59
CA TYR A 126 1.93 -15.24 -8.17
C TYR A 126 3.21 -14.93 -8.94
N LYS A 127 3.12 -14.89 -10.26
CA LYS A 127 4.26 -14.60 -11.15
C LYS A 127 4.91 -13.25 -10.85
N LEU A 128 4.11 -12.19 -10.69
CA LEU A 128 4.63 -10.86 -10.35
C LEU A 128 5.39 -10.86 -9.02
N ILE A 129 4.83 -11.49 -8.00
CA ILE A 129 5.41 -11.54 -6.66
C ILE A 129 6.69 -12.37 -6.65
N TYR A 130 6.67 -13.53 -7.31
CA TYR A 130 7.81 -14.42 -7.37
C TYR A 130 9.00 -13.74 -8.07
N ILE A 131 8.77 -13.09 -9.23
CA ILE A 131 9.80 -12.30 -9.93
C ILE A 131 10.32 -11.17 -9.04
N PHE A 132 9.44 -10.47 -8.33
CA PHE A 132 9.84 -9.38 -7.42
C PHE A 132 10.87 -9.87 -6.40
N PHE A 133 10.60 -10.97 -5.71
CA PHE A 133 11.50 -11.51 -4.68
C PHE A 133 12.74 -12.19 -5.26
N LEU A 134 12.70 -12.73 -6.48
CA LEU A 134 13.90 -13.19 -7.18
C LEU A 134 14.86 -12.02 -7.49
N MET A 135 14.33 -10.86 -7.83
CA MET A 135 15.12 -9.65 -8.11
C MET A 135 15.55 -8.91 -6.84
N ARG A 136 14.78 -9.00 -5.77
CA ARG A 136 15.00 -8.28 -4.50
C ARG A 136 15.16 -9.26 -3.34
N ARG A 137 16.18 -10.11 -3.44
CA ARG A 137 16.56 -11.07 -2.37
C ARG A 137 16.99 -10.38 -1.07
N ASP A 138 17.31 -9.09 -1.14
CA ASP A 138 17.60 -8.22 0.00
C ASP A 138 16.35 -7.83 0.81
N ILE A 139 15.15 -7.97 0.24
CA ILE A 139 13.89 -7.68 0.92
C ILE A 139 13.30 -8.99 1.45
N PRO A 140 13.02 -9.09 2.77
CA PRO A 140 12.34 -10.26 3.30
C PRO A 140 10.92 -10.37 2.70
N TYR A 141 10.46 -11.61 2.51
CA TYR A 141 9.11 -11.85 2.02
C TYR A 141 8.05 -11.17 2.91
N ASN A 142 7.19 -10.39 2.29
CA ASN A 142 6.07 -9.73 2.95
C ASN A 142 4.78 -9.95 2.15
N LYS A 143 3.78 -10.56 2.80
CA LYS A 143 2.50 -10.94 2.18
C LYS A 143 1.68 -9.74 1.65
N ASN A 144 1.93 -8.52 2.15
CA ASN A 144 1.18 -7.33 1.72
C ASN A 144 1.41 -6.99 0.25
N ILE A 145 2.54 -7.48 -0.34
CA ILE A 145 2.80 -7.35 -1.79
C ILE A 145 1.71 -8.02 -2.63
N ILE A 146 1.04 -9.05 -2.11
CA ILE A 146 -0.07 -9.75 -2.80
C ILE A 146 -1.18 -8.75 -3.12
N ASN A 147 -1.56 -7.91 -2.16
CA ASN A 147 -2.63 -6.93 -2.34
C ASN A 147 -2.23 -5.85 -3.36
N TYR A 148 -0.98 -5.43 -3.35
CA TYR A 148 -0.47 -4.49 -4.35
C TYR A 148 -0.48 -5.12 -5.75
N ALA A 149 0.06 -6.33 -5.89
CA ALA A 149 0.05 -7.05 -7.16
C ALA A 149 -1.37 -7.23 -7.71
N PHE A 150 -2.36 -7.52 -6.85
CA PHE A 150 -3.77 -7.59 -7.23
C PHE A 150 -4.27 -6.26 -7.82
N VAL A 151 -4.02 -5.14 -7.15
CA VAL A 151 -4.42 -3.81 -7.64
C VAL A 151 -3.77 -3.50 -8.99
N PHE A 152 -2.46 -3.73 -9.11
CA PHE A 152 -1.71 -3.44 -10.34
C PHE A 152 -2.15 -4.31 -11.51
N ILE A 153 -2.36 -5.63 -11.32
CA ILE A 153 -2.79 -6.51 -12.40
C ILE A 153 -4.21 -6.19 -12.89
N LEU A 154 -5.07 -5.68 -12.02
CA LEU A 154 -6.41 -5.26 -12.42
C LEU A 154 -6.42 -3.92 -13.17
N VAL A 155 -5.52 -3.00 -12.84
CA VAL A 155 -5.43 -1.70 -13.49
C VAL A 155 -4.76 -1.81 -14.86
N PHE A 156 -3.64 -2.51 -14.97
CA PHE A 156 -2.86 -2.58 -16.21
C PHE A 156 -3.26 -3.73 -17.14
N ASN A 157 -3.81 -4.82 -16.58
CA ASN A 157 -4.27 -6.00 -17.32
C ASN A 157 -3.21 -6.74 -18.16
N ASP A 158 -1.98 -6.24 -18.22
CA ASP A 158 -0.81 -6.81 -18.86
C ASP A 158 0.27 -7.13 -17.82
N GLU A 159 0.90 -8.32 -17.91
CA GLU A 159 1.83 -8.80 -16.88
C GLU A 159 3.09 -7.94 -16.78
N TYR A 160 3.71 -7.61 -17.92
CA TYR A 160 4.94 -6.81 -17.90
C TYR A 160 4.70 -5.40 -17.38
N THR A 161 3.67 -4.71 -17.87
CA THR A 161 3.34 -3.35 -17.45
C THR A 161 2.92 -3.32 -15.98
N SER A 162 2.15 -4.33 -15.53
CA SER A 162 1.81 -4.49 -14.11
C SER A 162 3.05 -4.68 -13.25
N PHE A 163 3.98 -5.55 -13.67
CA PHE A 163 5.21 -5.81 -12.95
C PHE A 163 6.11 -4.57 -12.91
N LYS A 164 6.35 -3.92 -14.04
CA LYS A 164 7.15 -2.70 -14.15
C LYS A 164 6.66 -1.65 -13.15
N ASN A 165 5.36 -1.38 -13.17
CA ASN A 165 4.77 -0.37 -12.31
C ASN A 165 4.74 -0.79 -10.83
N LEU A 166 4.40 -2.03 -10.50
CA LEU A 166 4.47 -2.57 -9.14
C LEU A 166 5.88 -2.45 -8.55
N TYR A 167 6.89 -2.87 -9.33
CA TYR A 167 8.29 -2.84 -8.89
C TYR A 167 8.75 -1.41 -8.60
N ASN A 168 8.53 -0.49 -9.55
CA ASN A 168 8.90 0.91 -9.38
C ASN A 168 8.10 1.59 -8.25
N PHE A 169 6.80 1.31 -8.13
CA PHE A 169 5.97 1.80 -7.04
C PHE A 169 6.54 1.42 -5.67
N ILE A 170 6.86 0.15 -5.47
CA ILE A 170 7.41 -0.32 -4.19
C ILE A 170 8.80 0.26 -3.95
N CYS A 171 9.70 0.17 -4.93
CA CYS A 171 11.11 0.54 -4.74
C CYS A 171 11.36 2.05 -4.69
N SER A 172 10.46 2.87 -5.26
CA SER A 172 10.61 4.32 -5.31
C SER A 172 9.76 5.07 -4.30
N SER A 173 8.88 4.38 -3.58
CA SER A 173 8.07 4.97 -2.51
C SER A 173 8.57 4.57 -1.13
N ASN A 174 8.15 5.30 -0.09
CA ASN A 174 8.45 4.93 1.29
C ASN A 174 7.73 3.66 1.78
N ILE A 175 6.85 3.07 0.98
CA ILE A 175 6.23 1.77 1.27
C ILE A 175 7.29 0.69 1.48
N ILE A 176 8.40 0.74 0.75
CA ILE A 176 9.52 -0.18 0.94
C ILE A 176 10.01 -0.21 2.39
N LYS A 177 9.99 0.92 3.11
CA LYS A 177 10.45 1.01 4.51
C LYS A 177 9.57 0.21 5.47
N TYR A 178 8.27 0.11 5.18
CA TYR A 178 7.39 -0.79 5.93
C TYR A 178 7.69 -2.26 5.60
N LEU A 179 7.96 -2.58 4.33
CA LEU A 179 8.24 -3.95 3.91
C LEU A 179 9.54 -4.50 4.50
N ILE A 180 10.58 -3.67 4.59
CA ILE A 180 11.88 -4.04 5.22
C ILE A 180 11.88 -3.84 6.73
N LYS A 181 10.77 -3.37 7.31
CA LYS A 181 10.61 -3.07 8.75
C LYS A 181 11.66 -2.08 9.28
N ASP A 182 11.81 -0.94 8.60
CA ASP A 182 12.63 0.17 9.08
C ASP A 182 12.01 0.76 10.36
N ASN A 183 12.51 0.32 11.51
CA ASN A 183 11.96 0.70 12.81
C ASN A 183 11.99 2.21 13.05
N ASN A 184 13.06 2.91 12.66
CA ASN A 184 13.18 4.35 12.84
C ASN A 184 12.09 5.09 12.04
N TYR A 185 11.85 4.67 10.80
CA TYR A 185 10.79 5.23 9.97
C TYR A 185 9.39 4.94 10.53
N ILE A 186 9.15 3.71 10.98
CA ILE A 186 7.87 3.28 11.54
C ILE A 186 7.56 4.05 12.84
N GLU A 187 8.52 4.14 13.77
CA GLU A 187 8.36 4.84 15.05
C GLU A 187 8.05 6.34 14.84
N LYS A 188 8.75 7.00 13.92
CA LYS A 188 8.47 8.41 13.56
C LYS A 188 7.05 8.59 13.03
N ASN A 189 6.57 7.67 12.21
CA ASN A 189 5.22 7.73 11.67
C ASN A 189 4.15 7.47 12.75
N ILE A 190 4.41 6.56 13.70
CA ILE A 190 3.53 6.33 14.84
C ILE A 190 3.45 7.59 15.73
N ASP A 191 4.60 8.23 16.04
CA ASP A 191 4.61 9.48 16.82
C ASP A 191 3.84 10.59 16.10
N LEU A 192 4.08 10.78 14.81
CA LEU A 192 3.33 11.75 14.00
C LEU A 192 1.83 11.47 14.04
N PHE A 193 1.42 10.20 13.83
CA PHE A 193 0.02 9.82 13.82
C PHE A 193 -0.65 10.07 15.19
N ASN A 194 0.03 9.77 16.29
CA ASN A 194 -0.46 10.07 17.64
C ASN A 194 -0.69 11.57 17.86
N ARG A 195 0.24 12.42 17.39
CA ARG A 195 0.08 13.87 17.46
C ARG A 195 -1.09 14.38 16.63
N LEU A 196 -1.28 13.81 15.45
CA LEU A 196 -2.40 14.13 14.58
C LEU A 196 -3.73 13.65 15.17
N MET A 197 -3.82 12.43 15.72
CA MET A 197 -5.00 11.94 16.43
C MET A 197 -5.38 12.85 17.60
N LYS A 198 -4.39 13.27 18.42
CA LYS A 198 -4.63 14.20 19.53
C LYS A 198 -5.24 15.51 19.06
N LYS A 199 -4.87 15.99 17.88
CA LYS A 199 -5.35 17.27 17.31
C LYS A 199 -6.70 17.12 16.61
N TYR A 200 -6.88 16.10 15.79
CA TYR A 200 -8.02 16.00 14.87
C TYR A 200 -9.14 15.06 15.37
N THR A 201 -8.80 14.08 16.20
CA THR A 201 -9.74 13.11 16.80
C THR A 201 -9.53 12.96 18.30
N PRO A 202 -9.61 14.08 19.09
CA PRO A 202 -9.21 14.09 20.51
C PRO A 202 -10.04 13.15 21.38
N LYS A 203 -11.32 12.91 21.06
CA LYS A 203 -12.16 11.99 21.83
C LYS A 203 -11.64 10.55 21.71
N CYS A 204 -11.42 10.07 20.49
CA CYS A 204 -10.85 8.73 20.26
C CYS A 204 -9.43 8.61 20.84
N TYR A 205 -8.59 9.64 20.66
CA TYR A 205 -7.25 9.67 21.25
C TYR A 205 -7.27 9.47 22.78
N ASN A 206 -8.12 10.24 23.48
CA ASN A 206 -8.23 10.13 24.94
C ASN A 206 -8.84 8.78 25.37
N HIS A 207 -9.82 8.27 24.61
CA HIS A 207 -10.46 6.99 24.90
C HIS A 207 -9.45 5.84 24.73
N PHE A 208 -8.67 5.84 23.66
CA PHE A 208 -7.63 4.83 23.41
C PHE A 208 -6.55 4.85 24.49
N ASN A 209 -6.10 6.04 24.91
CA ASN A 209 -5.15 6.16 26.03
C ASN A 209 -5.73 5.60 27.34
N ASN A 210 -7.02 5.82 27.64
CA ASN A 210 -7.68 5.28 28.84
C ASN A 210 -7.80 3.75 28.82
N LEU A 211 -7.80 3.15 27.61
CA LEU A 211 -7.86 1.70 27.41
C LEU A 211 -6.48 1.08 27.15
N ASP A 212 -5.39 1.84 27.25
CA ASP A 212 -4.03 1.41 26.90
C ASP A 212 -3.92 0.86 25.47
N ILE A 213 -4.71 1.39 24.52
CA ILE A 213 -4.65 1.04 23.11
C ILE A 213 -3.60 1.91 22.42
N SER A 214 -2.45 1.32 22.01
CA SER A 214 -1.47 1.98 21.17
C SER A 214 -1.97 2.10 19.72
N SER A 215 -1.80 3.27 19.11
CA SER A 215 -2.10 3.46 17.69
C SER A 215 -1.26 2.57 16.76
N GLU A 216 -0.09 2.14 17.20
CA GLU A 216 0.77 1.20 16.50
C GLU A 216 0.03 -0.08 16.08
N LEU A 217 -0.86 -0.60 16.96
CA LEU A 217 -1.58 -1.86 16.76
C LEU A 217 -2.47 -1.90 15.50
N PHE A 218 -2.81 -0.73 14.96
CA PHE A 218 -3.64 -0.62 13.76
C PHE A 218 -3.03 0.27 12.67
N SER A 219 -2.32 1.35 13.03
CA SER A 219 -1.79 2.28 12.03
C SER A 219 -0.68 1.67 11.18
N VAL A 220 0.22 0.89 11.76
CA VAL A 220 1.28 0.18 11.00
C VAL A 220 0.65 -0.78 10.00
N PHE A 221 -0.36 -1.55 10.44
CA PHE A 221 -1.12 -2.44 9.56
C PHE A 221 -1.79 -1.67 8.41
N TRP A 222 -2.38 -0.51 8.66
CA TRP A 222 -2.99 0.32 7.63
C TRP A 222 -1.98 0.86 6.62
N PHE A 223 -0.86 1.37 7.12
CA PHE A 223 0.13 2.04 6.29
C PHE A 223 0.92 1.06 5.43
N GLU A 224 1.31 -0.09 5.99
CA GLU A 224 2.08 -1.11 5.25
C GLU A 224 1.29 -1.81 4.15
N ASN A 225 -0.04 -1.76 4.18
CA ASN A 225 -0.89 -2.35 3.14
C ASN A 225 -1.74 -1.33 2.36
N LEU A 226 -1.50 -0.03 2.54
CA LEU A 226 -2.29 1.05 1.91
C LEU A 226 -3.81 0.84 2.06
N PHE A 227 -4.24 0.39 3.24
CA PHE A 227 -5.65 0.13 3.57
C PHE A 227 -6.34 -0.93 2.70
N THR A 228 -5.60 -1.67 1.86
CA THR A 228 -6.17 -2.67 0.94
C THR A 228 -6.92 -3.81 1.63
N GLN A 229 -6.64 -4.06 2.91
CA GLN A 229 -7.35 -5.05 3.72
C GLN A 229 -8.44 -4.42 4.60
N THR A 230 -8.57 -3.10 4.58
CA THR A 230 -9.47 -2.35 5.47
C THR A 230 -10.64 -1.74 4.72
N LEU A 231 -10.44 -1.29 3.48
CA LEU A 231 -11.41 -0.56 2.67
C LEU A 231 -11.83 -1.34 1.43
N ASN A 232 -12.98 -0.99 0.84
CA ASN A 232 -13.45 -1.61 -0.38
C ASN A 232 -12.61 -1.19 -1.60
N TYR A 233 -12.65 -2.01 -2.66
CA TYR A 233 -11.78 -1.85 -3.84
C TYR A 233 -11.97 -0.50 -4.57
N LYS A 234 -13.19 0.05 -4.63
CA LYS A 234 -13.45 1.34 -5.27
C LYS A 234 -12.71 2.47 -4.55
N ILE A 235 -12.81 2.49 -3.23
CA ILE A 235 -12.08 3.45 -2.39
C ILE A 235 -10.57 3.23 -2.53
N ILE A 236 -10.10 1.97 -2.54
CA ILE A 236 -8.67 1.64 -2.69
C ILE A 236 -8.10 2.18 -4.00
N LEU A 237 -8.78 2.04 -5.12
CA LEU A 237 -8.31 2.59 -6.39
C LEU A 237 -8.11 4.11 -6.32
N ARG A 238 -9.02 4.85 -5.71
CA ARG A 238 -8.88 6.30 -5.51
C ARG A 238 -7.77 6.64 -4.51
N ILE A 239 -7.58 5.82 -3.48
CA ILE A 239 -6.44 5.97 -2.55
C ILE A 239 -5.11 5.85 -3.30
N PHE A 240 -4.97 4.87 -4.19
CA PHE A 240 -3.75 4.75 -5.00
C PHE A 240 -3.58 5.95 -5.95
N ASP A 241 -4.66 6.41 -6.60
CA ASP A 241 -4.63 7.63 -7.42
C ASP A 241 -4.05 8.81 -6.63
N LEU A 242 -4.53 9.02 -5.40
CA LEU A 242 -4.11 10.12 -4.54
C LEU A 242 -2.72 9.88 -3.91
N PHE A 243 -2.40 8.63 -3.56
CA PHE A 243 -1.10 8.30 -2.98
C PHE A 243 0.06 8.55 -3.95
N LEU A 244 -0.14 8.29 -5.24
CA LEU A 244 0.86 8.63 -6.27
C LEU A 244 1.16 10.13 -6.36
N ILE A 245 0.26 10.97 -5.85
CA ILE A 245 0.38 12.44 -5.90
C ILE A 245 0.85 13.02 -4.57
N TYR A 246 0.23 12.58 -3.46
CA TYR A 246 0.44 13.14 -2.12
C TYR A 246 1.45 12.34 -1.28
N GLY A 247 1.71 11.08 -1.67
CA GLY A 247 2.61 10.20 -0.92
C GLY A 247 2.13 9.92 0.50
N ASP A 248 3.08 9.86 1.43
CA ASP A 248 2.84 9.41 2.82
C ASP A 248 1.87 10.29 3.60
N GLU A 249 1.75 11.57 3.28
CA GLU A 249 0.80 12.47 3.93
C GLU A 249 -0.63 11.89 3.90
N LEU A 250 -0.98 11.29 2.76
CA LEU A 250 -2.30 10.71 2.56
C LEU A 250 -2.60 9.55 3.54
N LEU A 251 -1.59 8.77 3.95
CA LEU A 251 -1.78 7.66 4.90
C LEU A 251 -2.38 8.17 6.22
N PHE A 252 -1.85 9.29 6.70
CA PHE A 252 -2.34 9.90 7.93
C PHE A 252 -3.73 10.49 7.79
N GLN A 253 -4.01 11.14 6.65
CA GLN A 253 -5.35 11.69 6.39
C GLN A 253 -6.40 10.58 6.35
N ILE A 254 -6.14 9.48 5.65
CA ILE A 254 -7.05 8.32 5.58
C ILE A 254 -7.27 7.71 6.96
N GLY A 255 -6.20 7.49 7.73
CA GLY A 255 -6.30 6.95 9.08
C GLY A 255 -7.16 7.82 9.99
N LEU A 256 -7.00 9.15 9.92
CA LEU A 256 -7.83 10.10 10.66
C LEU A 256 -9.28 10.11 10.18
N ALA A 257 -9.51 10.01 8.85
CA ALA A 257 -10.86 9.93 8.29
C ALA A 257 -11.62 8.69 8.80
N ILE A 258 -10.97 7.52 8.80
CA ILE A 258 -11.55 6.30 9.37
C ILE A 258 -11.93 6.50 10.83
N ILE A 259 -11.00 7.01 11.65
CA ILE A 259 -11.26 7.25 13.08
C ILE A 259 -12.39 8.26 13.28
N LYS A 260 -12.48 9.28 12.43
CA LYS A 260 -13.50 10.31 12.48
C LYS A 260 -14.89 9.78 12.13
N ILE A 261 -14.99 8.98 11.08
CA ILE A 261 -16.24 8.34 10.66
C ILE A 261 -16.76 7.37 11.72
N GLU A 262 -15.84 6.61 12.34
CA GLU A 262 -16.16 5.60 13.35
C GLU A 262 -16.14 6.14 14.79
N GLU A 263 -16.00 7.46 15.01
CA GLU A 263 -15.79 8.07 16.32
C GLU A 263 -16.82 7.58 17.35
N GLU A 264 -18.11 7.54 16.98
CA GLU A 264 -19.17 7.12 17.90
C GLU A 264 -19.04 5.64 18.30
N ASP A 265 -18.80 4.76 17.35
CA ASP A 265 -18.64 3.33 17.61
C ASP A 265 -17.34 3.08 18.42
N LEU A 266 -16.24 3.75 18.04
CA LEU A 266 -14.94 3.57 18.70
C LEU A 266 -14.93 4.00 20.18
N ILE A 267 -15.72 5.01 20.58
CA ILE A 267 -15.79 5.45 21.99
C ILE A 267 -16.81 4.68 22.82
N ASN A 268 -17.76 3.99 22.20
CA ASN A 268 -18.84 3.31 22.90
C ASN A 268 -18.66 1.79 22.98
N TYR A 269 -17.81 1.19 22.14
CA TYR A 269 -17.66 -0.25 22.08
C TYR A 269 -16.53 -0.78 22.97
N PRO A 270 -16.61 -2.04 23.41
CA PRO A 270 -15.53 -2.70 24.12
C PRO A 270 -14.33 -2.94 23.22
N ILE A 271 -13.15 -3.09 23.83
CA ILE A 271 -11.85 -3.18 23.16
C ILE A 271 -11.81 -4.20 21.99
N ASN A 272 -12.46 -5.35 22.16
CA ASN A 272 -12.51 -6.38 21.11
C ASN A 272 -13.27 -5.93 19.85
N GLU A 273 -14.33 -5.15 20.02
CA GLU A 273 -15.10 -4.60 18.89
C GLU A 273 -14.36 -3.42 18.25
N ILE A 274 -13.66 -2.60 19.03
CA ILE A 274 -12.78 -1.55 18.52
C ILE A 274 -11.76 -2.13 17.53
N PHE A 275 -11.07 -3.21 17.90
CA PHE A 275 -10.12 -3.86 17.00
C PHE A 275 -10.75 -4.50 15.77
N LYS A 276 -11.98 -4.99 15.87
CA LYS A 276 -12.70 -5.48 14.67
C LYS A 276 -12.99 -4.34 13.70
N ILE A 277 -13.45 -3.20 14.22
CA ILE A 277 -13.71 -1.99 13.42
C ILE A 277 -12.41 -1.54 12.75
N LEU A 278 -11.32 -1.38 13.50
CA LEU A 278 -10.04 -0.89 12.96
C LEU A 278 -9.36 -1.84 11.96
N ARG A 279 -9.66 -3.15 12.01
CA ARG A 279 -9.03 -4.14 11.16
C ARG A 279 -9.82 -4.52 9.91
N ARG A 280 -11.15 -4.36 9.90
CA ARG A 280 -11.96 -4.86 8.79
C ARG A 280 -13.22 -4.03 8.56
N LEU A 281 -13.16 -3.13 7.59
CA LEU A 281 -14.27 -2.27 7.18
C LEU A 281 -14.69 -2.46 5.70
N PRO A 282 -14.48 -3.62 5.04
CA PRO A 282 -14.43 -3.68 3.57
C PRO A 282 -15.70 -3.21 2.85
N ASN A 283 -16.89 -3.22 3.48
CA ASN A 283 -18.14 -2.93 2.78
C ASN A 283 -18.99 -1.83 3.46
N LYS A 284 -18.46 -1.13 4.46
CA LYS A 284 -19.26 -0.23 5.30
C LYS A 284 -19.39 1.19 4.75
N TYR A 285 -18.43 1.62 3.91
CA TYR A 285 -18.40 3.01 3.46
C TYR A 285 -18.93 3.18 2.06
N ASP A 286 -19.82 4.16 1.92
CA ASP A 286 -20.10 4.81 0.65
C ASP A 286 -18.86 5.61 0.21
N GLU A 287 -18.53 5.54 -1.07
CA GLU A 287 -17.33 6.17 -1.62
C GLU A 287 -17.37 7.70 -1.47
N GLU A 288 -18.50 8.32 -1.78
CA GLU A 288 -18.66 9.78 -1.71
C GLU A 288 -18.51 10.27 -0.28
N LEU A 289 -19.23 9.63 0.66
CA LEU A 289 -19.17 9.98 2.08
C LEU A 289 -17.74 9.83 2.65
N PHE A 290 -17.00 8.82 2.20
CA PHE A 290 -15.63 8.61 2.65
C PHE A 290 -14.73 9.77 2.21
N PHE A 291 -14.77 10.16 0.94
CA PHE A 291 -13.91 11.23 0.42
C PHE A 291 -14.37 12.62 0.87
N GLU A 292 -15.66 12.86 1.13
CA GLU A 292 -16.12 14.09 1.80
C GLU A 292 -15.50 14.23 3.21
N ASN A 293 -15.45 13.16 4.00
CA ASN A 293 -14.80 13.19 5.31
C ASN A 293 -13.27 13.35 5.21
N LEU A 294 -12.64 12.75 4.19
CA LEU A 294 -11.23 12.92 3.93
C LEU A 294 -10.88 14.39 3.63
N ASP A 295 -11.67 15.07 2.82
CA ASP A 295 -11.50 16.48 2.43
C ASP A 295 -11.59 17.45 3.63
N LEU A 296 -12.32 17.08 4.68
CA LEU A 296 -12.40 17.88 5.90
C LEU A 296 -11.12 17.84 6.75
N ILE A 297 -10.21 16.91 6.45
CA ILE A 297 -8.98 16.69 7.23
C ILE A 297 -7.78 17.27 6.48
N ASN A 298 -7.48 18.53 6.74
CA ASN A 298 -6.26 19.16 6.18
C ASN A 298 -5.12 19.11 7.18
N ILE A 299 -4.13 18.26 6.92
CA ILE A 299 -2.93 18.11 7.74
C ILE A 299 -1.67 18.68 7.09
N HIS A 300 -1.75 19.21 5.88
CA HIS A 300 -0.61 19.57 5.03
C HIS A 300 0.46 20.42 5.75
N ASP A 301 0.05 21.54 6.33
CA ASP A 301 0.99 22.41 7.05
C ASP A 301 1.62 21.73 8.27
N TYR A 302 0.82 20.94 8.99
CA TYR A 302 1.30 20.21 10.15
C TYR A 302 2.30 19.13 9.75
N TYR A 303 1.99 18.37 8.72
CA TYR A 303 2.84 17.31 8.17
C TYR A 303 4.18 17.87 7.70
N ASN A 304 4.17 18.89 6.86
CA ASN A 304 5.39 19.51 6.35
C ASN A 304 6.27 20.12 7.45
N ASN A 305 5.66 20.76 8.45
CA ASN A 305 6.39 21.29 9.60
C ASN A 305 7.02 20.19 10.47
N TYR A 306 6.35 19.04 10.61
CA TYR A 306 6.90 17.90 11.34
C TYR A 306 8.08 17.27 10.59
N ILE A 307 7.90 16.98 9.31
CA ILE A 307 8.96 16.38 8.46
C ILE A 307 10.19 17.29 8.38
N SER A 308 10.00 18.60 8.23
CA SER A 308 11.11 19.55 8.19
C SER A 308 11.93 19.54 9.49
N LYS A 309 11.26 19.46 10.64
CA LYS A 309 11.93 19.40 11.96
C LYS A 309 12.67 18.08 12.19
N THR A 310 12.07 16.96 11.80
CA THR A 310 12.68 15.63 11.97
C THR A 310 13.88 15.45 11.05
N ASN A 311 13.81 15.89 9.80
CA ASN A 311 14.95 15.88 8.89
C ASN A 311 16.12 16.75 9.38
N LEU A 312 15.83 17.89 10.00
CA LEU A 312 16.86 18.75 10.60
C LEU A 312 17.52 18.09 11.81
N SER A 313 16.75 17.41 12.67
CA SER A 313 17.30 16.66 13.81
C SER A 313 18.19 15.51 13.35
N ASP A 314 17.76 14.74 12.36
CA ASP A 314 18.55 13.62 11.79
C ASP A 314 19.89 14.11 11.19
N GLN A 315 19.89 15.27 10.51
CA GLN A 315 21.12 15.88 10.00
C GLN A 315 22.07 16.33 11.11
N LEU A 316 21.52 16.90 12.19
CA LEU A 316 22.31 17.33 13.34
C LEU A 316 22.90 16.13 14.10
N ASP A 317 22.11 15.07 14.30
CA ASP A 317 22.57 13.85 14.95
C ASP A 317 23.66 13.14 14.13
N PHE A 318 23.54 13.13 12.80
CA PHE A 318 24.58 12.63 11.90
C PHE A 318 25.88 13.42 12.02
N LEU A 319 25.81 14.75 11.99
CA LEU A 319 26.98 15.63 12.14
C LEU A 319 27.64 15.51 13.53
N CYS A 320 26.84 15.31 14.58
CA CYS A 320 27.36 15.06 15.93
C CYS A 320 28.04 13.69 16.04
N SER A 321 27.52 12.68 15.36
CA SER A 321 28.13 11.33 15.36
C SER A 321 29.46 11.28 14.61
N GLU A 322 29.60 12.01 13.50
CA GLU A 322 30.87 12.13 12.77
C GLU A 322 31.95 12.91 13.59
N SER A 323 31.53 13.88 14.40
CA SER A 323 32.46 14.65 15.24
C SER A 323 33.05 13.86 16.42
N LEU A 324 32.46 12.71 16.79
CA LEU A 324 32.93 11.82 17.85
C LEU A 324 33.92 10.75 17.35
N VAL A 325 34.13 10.61 16.05
CA VAL A 325 35.07 9.63 15.45
C VAL A 325 36.45 10.23 15.17
N THR A 326 36.66 11.51 15.45
CA THR A 326 37.94 12.22 15.26
C THR A 326 38.63 12.58 16.59
N TYR A 327 38.86 11.59 17.47
CA TYR A 327 39.88 11.69 18.54
C TYR A 327 40.46 10.31 18.87
#